data_afd39e4bc11dd3b64e45ab94b3907fa7
#
_entry.id   afd39e4bc11dd3b64e45ab94b3907fa7
#
_cell.length_a   1.000
_cell.length_b   1.000
_cell.length_c   1.000
_cell.angle_alpha   90.00
_cell.angle_beta   90.00
_cell.angle_gamma   90.00
#
_symmetry.space_group_name_H-M   'P 1'
#
loop_
_entity.id
_entity.type
_entity.pdbx_description
1 polymer ?
#
loop_
_entity_poly.entity_id
_entity_poly.type
_entity_poly.pdbx_seq_one_letter_code
_entity_poly.pdbx_strand_id
1 'polypeptide(L)'
;MGLFGLVFRVSRFHILAMSETNPYLDIETQVLAAALPNVAFDGWSEKLLQQAIASSGVDENMAVLAFPKGVGGLIRRFSADGDARMLAALPDGESLKIRERITEAVWTRLRVDGEHKEAARRAAGWLALPTRQKLGAKLLFESANQMWRWAGDSATDYNYYSKRVILSGVIVSTRLTWFDDDSEDEAKTRAFLERRIENVMQFEKLKAKATAWSGKLHGDKAPFEGVWSSLAKMRYRK
;
A
#
# COMPACT_ATOMS: atom_id res chain seq x y z
N MET A 1 -3.10 -53.75 2.79
CA MET A 1 -4.42 -53.08 2.58
C MET A 1 -4.52 -51.99 3.63
N GLY A 2 -4.58 -50.70 3.37
CA GLY A 2 -4.77 -49.84 2.23
C GLY A 2 -4.13 -48.49 2.61
N LEU A 3 -3.62 -47.94 1.74
CA LEU A 3 -3.63 -46.69 0.98
C LEU A 3 -4.55 -45.58 1.50
N PHE A 4 -4.02 -44.38 1.36
CA PHE A 4 -4.64 -43.07 1.27
C PHE A 4 -4.50 -42.16 2.50
N GLY A 5 -3.64 -41.17 2.29
CA GLY A 5 -3.46 -39.99 3.11
C GLY A 5 -2.48 -39.02 2.48
N LEU A 6 -2.55 -38.86 1.14
CA LEU A 6 -1.76 -37.81 0.45
C LEU A 6 -2.48 -36.47 0.60
N VAL A 7 -2.23 -35.77 1.69
CA VAL A 7 -2.70 -34.41 1.88
C VAL A 7 -1.88 -33.50 0.97
N PHE A 8 -2.52 -32.98 -0.05
CA PHE A 8 -2.01 -31.94 -0.96
C PHE A 8 -1.56 -30.71 -0.16
N ARG A 9 -0.27 -30.61 0.04
CA ARG A 9 0.40 -29.39 0.47
C ARG A 9 0.40 -28.46 -0.74
N VAL A 10 -0.68 -27.69 -0.93
CA VAL A 10 -0.74 -26.64 -1.96
C VAL A 10 0.33 -25.62 -1.63
N SER A 11 1.39 -25.69 -2.40
CA SER A 11 2.58 -24.87 -2.25
C SER A 11 2.23 -23.38 -2.40
N ARG A 12 2.63 -22.58 -1.43
CA ARG A 12 2.55 -21.13 -1.36
C ARG A 12 3.15 -20.38 -2.58
N PHE A 13 3.68 -21.11 -3.54
CA PHE A 13 4.34 -20.58 -4.76
C PHE A 13 3.39 -20.20 -5.91
N HIS A 14 2.08 -20.47 -5.82
CA HIS A 14 1.17 -20.25 -6.96
C HIS A 14 0.50 -18.87 -7.00
N ILE A 15 0.73 -17.98 -6.02
CA ILE A 15 0.18 -16.60 -6.02
C ILE A 15 1.11 -15.58 -6.72
N LEU A 16 2.34 -16.00 -7.05
CA LEU A 16 3.34 -15.15 -7.73
C LEU A 16 3.21 -15.12 -9.26
N ALA A 17 2.29 -15.83 -9.87
CA ALA A 17 2.30 -16.12 -11.29
C ALA A 17 1.29 -15.37 -12.14
N MET A 18 0.93 -14.10 -11.82
CA MET A 18 0.28 -13.17 -12.77
C MET A 18 0.63 -11.70 -12.46
N SER A 19 1.87 -11.43 -12.09
CA SER A 19 2.49 -10.13 -12.29
C SER A 19 3.17 -10.21 -13.67
N GLU A 20 2.82 -9.31 -14.60
CA GLU A 20 3.69 -9.05 -15.75
C GLU A 20 5.09 -8.87 -15.19
N THR A 21 5.99 -9.80 -15.50
CA THR A 21 7.36 -9.78 -14.99
C THR A 21 7.99 -8.50 -15.50
N ASN A 22 8.19 -7.54 -14.61
CA ASN A 22 8.90 -6.31 -14.97
C ASN A 22 10.34 -6.69 -15.32
N PRO A 23 10.75 -6.62 -16.60
CA PRO A 23 12.08 -7.04 -17.03
C PRO A 23 13.20 -6.17 -16.42
N TYR A 24 12.84 -5.02 -15.85
CA TYR A 24 13.77 -4.08 -15.24
C TYR A 24 13.79 -4.15 -13.71
N LEU A 25 13.13 -5.14 -13.09
CA LEU A 25 12.97 -5.22 -11.65
C LEU A 25 14.32 -5.22 -10.91
N ASP A 26 15.29 -5.97 -11.41
CA ASP A 26 16.61 -6.07 -10.81
C ASP A 26 17.36 -4.73 -10.90
N ILE A 27 17.26 -4.05 -12.04
CA ILE A 27 17.85 -2.72 -12.27
C ILE A 27 17.19 -1.69 -11.33
N GLU A 28 15.85 -1.65 -11.29
CA GLU A 28 15.11 -0.77 -10.39
C GLU A 28 15.52 -0.99 -8.92
N THR A 29 15.76 -2.23 -8.53
CA THR A 29 16.15 -2.60 -7.17
C THR A 29 17.58 -2.16 -6.85
N GLN A 30 18.54 -2.37 -7.75
CA GLN A 30 19.93 -1.95 -7.58
C GLN A 30 20.05 -0.43 -7.51
N VAL A 31 19.38 0.29 -8.40
CA VAL A 31 19.38 1.77 -8.38
C VAL A 31 18.70 2.30 -7.11
N LEU A 32 17.61 1.68 -6.64
CA LEU A 32 16.99 2.06 -5.38
C LEU A 32 17.94 1.86 -4.20
N ALA A 33 18.63 0.73 -4.13
CA ALA A 33 19.59 0.46 -3.06
C ALA A 33 20.73 1.48 -3.05
N ALA A 34 21.21 1.91 -4.21
CA ALA A 34 22.24 2.97 -4.34
C ALA A 34 21.70 4.36 -3.95
N ALA A 35 20.41 4.63 -4.16
CA ALA A 35 19.80 5.91 -3.84
C ALA A 35 19.53 6.11 -2.34
N LEU A 36 19.03 5.07 -1.65
CA LEU A 36 18.48 5.17 -0.29
C LEU A 36 19.40 5.84 0.73
N PRO A 37 20.74 5.56 0.78
CA PRO A 37 21.62 6.20 1.75
C PRO A 37 21.70 7.73 1.60
N ASN A 38 21.48 8.24 0.40
CA ASN A 38 21.61 9.65 0.08
C ASN A 38 20.29 10.43 0.10
N VAL A 39 19.14 9.75 0.16
CA VAL A 39 17.82 10.42 0.17
C VAL A 39 17.69 11.40 1.32
N ALA A 40 18.25 11.10 2.50
CA ALA A 40 18.21 11.99 3.66
C ALA A 40 18.91 13.34 3.43
N PHE A 41 19.85 13.42 2.50
CA PHE A 41 20.62 14.63 2.19
C PHE A 41 20.09 15.30 0.91
N ASP A 42 20.03 14.57 -0.20
CA ASP A 42 19.69 15.09 -1.52
C ASP A 42 18.19 15.13 -1.82
N GLY A 43 17.36 14.50 -0.96
CA GLY A 43 15.95 14.32 -1.21
C GLY A 43 15.66 13.47 -2.46
N TRP A 44 14.38 13.27 -2.79
CA TRP A 44 13.98 12.61 -4.02
C TRP A 44 14.09 13.60 -5.19
N SER A 45 15.24 13.62 -5.85
CA SER A 45 15.59 14.56 -6.94
C SER A 45 16.15 13.83 -8.16
N GLU A 46 16.07 14.47 -9.33
CA GLU A 46 16.69 13.93 -10.55
C GLU A 46 18.20 13.77 -10.38
N LYS A 47 18.85 14.69 -9.64
CA LYS A 47 20.28 14.57 -9.29
C LYS A 47 20.56 13.29 -8.52
N LEU A 48 19.75 12.98 -7.49
CA LEU A 48 19.87 11.73 -6.73
C LEU A 48 19.74 10.52 -7.65
N LEU A 49 18.75 10.51 -8.56
CA LEU A 49 18.54 9.40 -9.50
C LEU A 49 19.78 9.20 -10.39
N GLN A 50 20.31 10.25 -10.96
CA GLN A 50 21.53 10.18 -11.80
C GLN A 50 22.75 9.67 -11.02
N GLN A 51 22.95 10.14 -9.81
CA GLN A 51 24.04 9.67 -8.93
C GLN A 51 23.86 8.18 -8.57
N ALA A 52 22.62 7.76 -8.27
CA ALA A 52 22.30 6.38 -7.96
C ALA A 52 22.53 5.45 -9.17
N ILE A 53 22.14 5.87 -10.37
CA ILE A 53 22.44 5.13 -11.61
C ILE A 53 23.95 4.96 -11.78
N ALA A 54 24.72 6.05 -11.69
CA ALA A 54 26.16 6.01 -11.87
C ALA A 54 26.89 5.13 -10.83
N SER A 55 26.37 5.07 -9.58
CA SER A 55 26.97 4.29 -8.50
C SER A 55 26.46 2.85 -8.38
N SER A 56 25.34 2.51 -9.02
CA SER A 56 24.71 1.17 -8.92
C SER A 56 25.42 0.09 -9.73
N GLY A 57 26.27 0.46 -10.67
CA GLY A 57 26.95 -0.47 -11.58
C GLY A 57 26.06 -1.04 -12.69
N VAL A 58 24.82 -0.57 -12.85
CA VAL A 58 23.93 -0.96 -13.95
C VAL A 58 24.29 -0.21 -15.23
N ASP A 59 23.93 -0.79 -16.38
CA ASP A 59 24.05 -0.08 -17.66
C ASP A 59 23.14 1.15 -17.70
N GLU A 60 23.70 2.31 -18.04
CA GLU A 60 23.01 3.59 -17.99
C GLU A 60 21.80 3.63 -18.94
N ASN A 61 21.91 3.05 -20.14
CA ASN A 61 20.81 3.02 -21.09
C ASN A 61 19.65 2.14 -20.58
N MET A 62 20.00 1.02 -19.96
CA MET A 62 19.00 0.16 -19.35
C MET A 62 18.34 0.82 -18.13
N ALA A 63 19.08 1.59 -17.35
CA ALA A 63 18.53 2.35 -16.23
C ALA A 63 17.57 3.44 -16.69
N VAL A 64 17.85 4.15 -17.78
CA VAL A 64 16.93 5.12 -18.40
C VAL A 64 15.63 4.45 -18.84
N LEU A 65 15.68 3.25 -19.41
CA LEU A 65 14.50 2.47 -19.78
C LEU A 65 13.72 1.97 -18.55
N ALA A 66 14.40 1.64 -17.46
CA ALA A 66 13.78 1.23 -16.20
C ALA A 66 13.03 2.39 -15.50
N PHE A 67 13.52 3.62 -15.65
CA PHE A 67 12.93 4.80 -15.01
C PHE A 67 12.37 5.85 -16.00
N PRO A 68 11.42 5.50 -16.87
CA PRO A 68 10.87 6.43 -17.88
C PRO A 68 10.12 7.62 -17.26
N LYS A 69 9.82 7.56 -15.97
CA LYS A 69 9.18 8.63 -15.18
C LYS A 69 10.14 9.28 -14.19
N GLY A 70 11.45 9.11 -14.38
CA GLY A 70 12.47 9.68 -13.52
C GLY A 70 12.27 9.34 -12.04
N VAL A 71 12.42 10.33 -11.18
CA VAL A 71 12.25 10.20 -9.71
C VAL A 71 10.91 9.61 -9.31
N GLY A 72 9.83 9.91 -10.05
CA GLY A 72 8.52 9.30 -9.78
C GLY A 72 8.52 7.78 -9.92
N GLY A 73 9.33 7.25 -10.85
CA GLY A 73 9.59 5.81 -11.01
C GLY A 73 10.35 5.24 -9.81
N LEU A 74 11.38 5.95 -9.33
CA LEU A 74 12.18 5.54 -8.18
C LEU A 74 11.34 5.50 -6.89
N ILE A 75 10.51 6.51 -6.63
CA ILE A 75 9.58 6.52 -5.49
C ILE A 75 8.55 5.40 -5.60
N ARG A 76 8.06 5.10 -6.81
CA ARG A 76 7.18 3.94 -7.05
C ARG A 76 7.89 2.64 -6.68
N ARG A 77 9.15 2.46 -7.07
CA ARG A 77 9.95 1.28 -6.70
C ARG A 77 10.13 1.19 -5.19
N PHE A 78 10.47 2.29 -4.52
CA PHE A 78 10.56 2.36 -3.06
C PHE A 78 9.26 1.92 -2.36
N SER A 79 8.11 2.42 -2.82
CA SER A 79 6.81 2.01 -2.27
C SER A 79 6.54 0.51 -2.48
N ALA A 80 6.79 0.00 -3.69
CA ALA A 80 6.59 -1.40 -4.02
C ALA A 80 7.53 -2.35 -3.24
N ASP A 81 8.77 -1.92 -3.01
CA ASP A 81 9.73 -2.64 -2.19
C ASP A 81 9.26 -2.74 -0.73
N GLY A 82 8.78 -1.63 -0.16
CA GLY A 82 8.21 -1.62 1.18
C GLY A 82 6.97 -2.52 1.30
N ASP A 83 6.11 -2.58 0.27
CA ASP A 83 4.97 -3.48 0.24
C ASP A 83 5.40 -4.96 0.16
N ALA A 84 6.44 -5.27 -0.62
CA ALA A 84 7.00 -6.61 -0.70
C ALA A 84 7.62 -7.06 0.63
N ARG A 85 8.41 -6.19 1.27
CA ARG A 85 8.99 -6.45 2.61
C ARG A 85 7.92 -6.61 3.68
N MET A 86 6.86 -5.82 3.64
CA MET A 86 5.70 -5.99 4.52
C MET A 86 5.10 -7.39 4.35
N LEU A 87 4.78 -7.80 3.13
CA LEU A 87 4.18 -9.11 2.87
C LEU A 87 5.08 -10.27 3.32
N ALA A 88 6.40 -10.13 3.17
CA ALA A 88 7.38 -11.11 3.62
C ALA A 88 7.48 -11.21 5.14
N ALA A 89 7.27 -10.10 5.86
CA ALA A 89 7.37 -10.02 7.32
C ALA A 89 6.06 -10.32 8.04
N LEU A 90 4.92 -10.34 7.34
CA LEU A 90 3.63 -10.60 7.95
C LEU A 90 3.51 -12.06 8.40
N PRO A 91 2.96 -12.30 9.62
CA PRO A 91 2.72 -13.64 10.12
C PRO A 91 1.61 -14.35 9.34
N ASP A 92 1.41 -15.64 9.65
CA ASP A 92 0.20 -16.32 9.19
C ASP A 92 -1.03 -15.67 9.85
N GLY A 93 -1.90 -15.09 9.04
CA GLY A 93 -3.05 -14.34 9.50
C GLY A 93 -4.29 -15.20 9.80
N GLU A 94 -4.27 -16.52 9.60
CA GLU A 94 -5.47 -17.36 9.68
C GLU A 94 -6.17 -17.31 11.04
N SER A 95 -5.43 -17.21 12.13
CA SER A 95 -5.95 -17.10 13.51
C SER A 95 -6.47 -15.72 13.88
N LEU A 96 -6.13 -14.68 13.12
CA LEU A 96 -6.46 -13.30 13.43
C LEU A 96 -7.80 -12.88 12.80
N LYS A 97 -8.56 -12.05 13.52
CA LYS A 97 -9.73 -11.37 12.96
C LYS A 97 -9.30 -10.36 11.90
N ILE A 98 -10.17 -10.08 10.95
CA ILE A 98 -9.91 -9.12 9.85
C ILE A 98 -9.38 -7.77 10.36
N ARG A 99 -9.97 -7.26 11.45
CA ARG A 99 -9.51 -6.01 12.09
C ARG A 99 -8.04 -6.11 12.54
N GLU A 100 -7.67 -7.19 13.20
CA GLU A 100 -6.33 -7.45 13.70
C GLU A 100 -5.35 -7.61 12.54
N ARG A 101 -5.75 -8.34 11.47
CA ARG A 101 -4.97 -8.46 10.23
C ARG A 101 -4.67 -7.10 9.63
N ILE A 102 -5.66 -6.24 9.45
CA ILE A 102 -5.46 -4.91 8.86
C ILE A 102 -4.57 -4.04 9.76
N THR A 103 -4.78 -4.08 11.09
CA THR A 103 -3.90 -3.37 12.04
C THR A 103 -2.47 -3.84 11.90
N GLU A 104 -2.25 -5.17 11.85
CA GLU A 104 -0.92 -5.75 11.74
C GLU A 104 -0.26 -5.43 10.39
N ALA A 105 -1.03 -5.45 9.30
CA ALA A 105 -0.49 -5.10 7.99
C ALA A 105 -0.02 -3.64 7.92
N VAL A 106 -0.81 -2.69 8.44
CA VAL A 106 -0.40 -1.27 8.50
C VAL A 106 0.81 -1.10 9.40
N TRP A 107 0.83 -1.74 10.57
CA TRP A 107 1.94 -1.68 11.51
C TRP A 107 3.23 -2.23 10.92
N THR A 108 3.18 -3.42 10.35
CA THR A 108 4.34 -4.06 9.70
C THR A 108 4.86 -3.19 8.55
N ARG A 109 3.96 -2.55 7.78
CA ARG A 109 4.37 -1.65 6.70
C ARG A 109 5.17 -0.43 7.19
N LEU A 110 4.84 0.11 8.35
CA LEU A 110 5.62 1.20 8.96
C LEU A 110 6.97 0.69 9.45
N ARG A 111 6.99 -0.45 10.13
CA ARG A 111 8.22 -1.02 10.70
C ARG A 111 9.26 -1.39 9.65
N VAL A 112 8.85 -1.94 8.51
CA VAL A 112 9.78 -2.25 7.41
C VAL A 112 10.36 -0.99 6.74
N ASP A 113 9.67 0.15 6.86
CA ASP A 113 10.19 1.45 6.42
C ASP A 113 11.05 2.12 7.51
N GLY A 114 11.16 1.56 8.73
CA GLY A 114 11.84 2.19 9.87
C GLY A 114 13.28 2.57 9.58
N GLU A 115 14.06 1.69 8.93
CA GLU A 115 15.43 1.96 8.51
C GLU A 115 15.53 3.13 7.53
N HIS A 116 14.45 3.43 6.81
CA HIS A 116 14.36 4.48 5.81
C HIS A 116 13.28 5.51 6.14
N LYS A 117 13.03 5.76 7.46
CA LYS A 117 11.95 6.66 7.94
C LYS A 117 12.04 8.04 7.30
N GLU A 118 13.24 8.62 7.19
CA GLU A 118 13.44 9.92 6.56
C GLU A 118 13.18 9.87 5.04
N ALA A 119 13.56 8.80 4.35
CA ALA A 119 13.23 8.62 2.95
C ALA A 119 11.71 8.53 2.74
N ALA A 120 11.00 7.82 3.61
CA ALA A 120 9.54 7.74 3.58
C ALA A 120 8.88 9.11 3.84
N ARG A 121 9.40 9.89 4.80
CA ARG A 121 8.94 11.27 5.09
C ARG A 121 9.10 12.16 3.86
N ARG A 122 10.28 12.17 3.24
CA ARG A 122 10.55 12.97 2.03
C ARG A 122 9.72 12.52 0.83
N ALA A 123 9.47 11.20 0.68
CA ALA A 123 8.58 10.69 -0.36
C ALA A 123 7.14 11.18 -0.17
N ALA A 124 6.63 11.18 1.07
CA ALA A 124 5.31 11.73 1.38
C ALA A 124 5.20 13.21 1.01
N GLY A 125 6.19 14.04 1.38
CA GLY A 125 6.26 15.46 1.00
C GLY A 125 6.34 15.66 -0.52
N TRP A 126 7.15 14.86 -1.21
CA TRP A 126 7.28 14.91 -2.68
C TRP A 126 5.96 14.56 -3.38
N LEU A 127 5.24 13.55 -2.90
CA LEU A 127 3.95 13.09 -3.44
C LEU A 127 2.78 14.03 -3.09
N ALA A 128 2.90 14.86 -2.03
CA ALA A 128 1.86 15.80 -1.61
C ALA A 128 1.69 16.99 -2.58
N LEU A 129 2.66 17.24 -3.46
CA LEU A 129 2.57 18.34 -4.42
C LEU A 129 1.42 18.10 -5.42
N PRO A 130 0.65 19.16 -5.79
CA PRO A 130 -0.55 19.03 -6.62
C PRO A 130 -0.35 18.23 -7.93
N THR A 131 0.79 18.43 -8.59
CA THR A 131 1.13 17.75 -9.85
C THR A 131 1.42 16.25 -9.69
N ARG A 132 1.65 15.79 -8.46
CA ARG A 132 2.10 14.43 -8.12
C ARG A 132 1.08 13.63 -7.31
N GLN A 133 -0.01 14.26 -6.88
CA GLN A 133 -1.06 13.65 -6.05
C GLN A 133 -1.67 12.39 -6.67
N LYS A 134 -1.82 12.35 -8.00
CA LYS A 134 -2.32 11.14 -8.71
C LYS A 134 -1.41 9.93 -8.47
N LEU A 135 -0.10 10.13 -8.50
CA LEU A 135 0.85 9.07 -8.20
C LEU A 135 0.76 8.66 -6.72
N GLY A 136 0.73 9.63 -5.80
CA GLY A 136 0.59 9.37 -4.37
C GLY A 136 -0.67 8.57 -4.04
N ALA A 137 -1.83 8.96 -4.58
CA ALA A 137 -3.09 8.25 -4.40
C ALA A 137 -3.02 6.82 -4.98
N LYS A 138 -2.38 6.65 -6.13
CA LYS A 138 -2.19 5.33 -6.74
C LYS A 138 -1.35 4.41 -5.84
N LEU A 139 -0.20 4.88 -5.35
CA LEU A 139 0.69 4.08 -4.49
C LEU A 139 0.00 3.70 -3.17
N LEU A 140 -0.73 4.62 -2.54
CA LEU A 140 -1.50 4.34 -1.34
C LEU A 140 -2.60 3.29 -1.60
N PHE A 141 -3.29 3.37 -2.72
CA PHE A 141 -4.30 2.39 -3.10
C PHE A 141 -3.68 1.01 -3.36
N GLU A 142 -2.50 0.95 -3.99
CA GLU A 142 -1.77 -0.29 -4.22
C GLU A 142 -1.36 -0.94 -2.90
N SER A 143 -0.76 -0.18 -1.96
CA SER A 143 -0.43 -0.67 -0.62
C SER A 143 -1.67 -1.16 0.14
N ALA A 144 -2.75 -0.38 0.15
CA ALA A 144 -4.01 -0.78 0.77
C ALA A 144 -4.60 -2.06 0.13
N ASN A 145 -4.44 -2.21 -1.20
CA ASN A 145 -4.88 -3.42 -1.90
C ASN A 145 -4.08 -4.66 -1.49
N GLN A 146 -2.76 -4.55 -1.33
CA GLN A 146 -1.93 -5.66 -0.85
C GLN A 146 -2.32 -6.08 0.58
N MET A 147 -2.54 -5.10 1.47
CA MET A 147 -2.99 -5.35 2.85
C MET A 147 -4.34 -6.07 2.89
N TRP A 148 -5.32 -5.62 2.08
CA TRP A 148 -6.64 -6.25 2.03
C TRP A 148 -6.59 -7.65 1.43
N ARG A 149 -5.76 -7.87 0.38
CA ARG A 149 -5.56 -9.22 -0.18
C ARG A 149 -4.97 -10.18 0.84
N TRP A 150 -3.95 -9.76 1.56
CA TRP A 150 -3.36 -10.57 2.63
C TRP A 150 -4.38 -10.84 3.75
N ALA A 151 -5.22 -9.87 4.10
CA ALA A 151 -6.29 -10.04 5.08
C ALA A 151 -7.41 -10.99 4.63
N GLY A 152 -7.39 -11.48 3.38
CA GLY A 152 -8.37 -12.42 2.83
C GLY A 152 -9.57 -11.76 2.15
N ASP A 153 -9.47 -10.47 1.79
CA ASP A 153 -10.55 -9.78 1.08
C ASP A 153 -10.65 -10.23 -0.38
N SER A 154 -11.79 -10.82 -0.72
CA SER A 154 -12.15 -11.27 -2.08
C SER A 154 -13.17 -10.35 -2.78
N ALA A 155 -13.52 -9.20 -2.20
CA ALA A 155 -14.51 -8.30 -2.76
C ALA A 155 -14.07 -7.79 -4.15
N THR A 156 -15.02 -7.75 -5.08
CA THR A 156 -14.81 -7.26 -6.46
C THR A 156 -15.76 -6.10 -6.81
N ASP A 157 -16.70 -5.80 -5.94
CA ASP A 157 -17.77 -4.82 -6.07
C ASP A 157 -17.38 -3.42 -5.52
N TYR A 158 -18.40 -2.60 -5.24
CA TYR A 158 -18.23 -1.30 -4.59
C TYR A 158 -17.42 -1.37 -3.29
N ASN A 159 -17.56 -2.42 -2.51
CA ASN A 159 -16.80 -2.58 -1.26
C ASN A 159 -15.29 -2.72 -1.52
N TYR A 160 -14.90 -3.23 -2.69
CA TYR A 160 -13.50 -3.28 -3.10
C TYR A 160 -12.84 -1.90 -3.06
N TYR A 161 -13.47 -0.90 -3.67
CA TYR A 161 -12.92 0.45 -3.74
C TYR A 161 -13.01 1.19 -2.40
N SER A 162 -14.17 1.14 -1.75
CA SER A 162 -14.40 1.87 -0.50
C SER A 162 -13.47 1.40 0.62
N LYS A 163 -13.26 0.10 0.80
CA LYS A 163 -12.33 -0.46 1.78
C LYS A 163 -10.90 0.06 1.56
N ARG A 164 -10.43 0.11 0.32
CA ARG A 164 -9.09 0.55 -0.02
C ARG A 164 -8.89 2.05 0.16
N VAL A 165 -9.87 2.85 -0.22
CA VAL A 165 -9.86 4.31 0.00
C VAL A 165 -9.85 4.64 1.50
N ILE A 166 -10.70 3.99 2.29
CA ILE A 166 -10.74 4.18 3.74
C ILE A 166 -9.39 3.79 4.36
N LEU A 167 -8.85 2.62 4.00
CA LEU A 167 -7.55 2.17 4.50
C LEU A 167 -6.42 3.10 4.07
N SER A 168 -6.44 3.64 2.86
CA SER A 168 -5.48 4.66 2.42
C SER A 168 -5.47 5.87 3.34
N GLY A 169 -6.65 6.32 3.79
CA GLY A 169 -6.78 7.41 4.78
C GLY A 169 -6.19 7.04 6.15
N VAL A 170 -6.37 5.79 6.60
CA VAL A 170 -5.74 5.27 7.82
C VAL A 170 -4.22 5.25 7.68
N ILE A 171 -3.69 4.72 6.56
CA ILE A 171 -2.25 4.66 6.28
C ILE A 171 -1.65 6.06 6.31
N VAL A 172 -2.23 7.04 5.60
CA VAL A 172 -1.72 8.42 5.57
C VAL A 172 -1.69 9.02 6.96
N SER A 173 -2.82 8.98 7.69
CA SER A 173 -2.91 9.60 9.02
C SER A 173 -1.97 8.95 10.03
N THR A 174 -1.81 7.63 9.98
CA THR A 174 -0.89 6.90 10.86
C THR A 174 0.56 7.20 10.50
N ARG A 175 0.90 7.27 9.20
CA ARG A 175 2.24 7.61 8.72
C ARG A 175 2.67 9.02 9.15
N LEU A 176 1.74 9.99 9.12
CA LEU A 176 2.01 11.35 9.62
C LEU A 176 2.33 11.36 11.11
N THR A 177 1.58 10.61 11.94
CA THR A 177 1.87 10.45 13.36
C THR A 177 3.23 9.76 13.56
N TRP A 178 3.52 8.72 12.79
CA TRP A 178 4.76 7.97 12.87
C TRP A 178 6.00 8.81 12.55
N PHE A 179 5.91 9.71 11.59
CA PHE A 179 7.05 10.57 11.24
C PHE A 179 7.57 11.39 12.43
N ASP A 180 6.70 11.81 13.32
CA ASP A 180 7.02 12.67 14.46
C ASP A 180 7.01 11.90 15.81
N ASP A 181 6.89 10.58 15.73
CA ASP A 181 6.90 9.72 16.92
C ASP A 181 8.34 9.41 17.35
N ASP A 182 8.68 9.88 18.53
CA ASP A 182 9.93 9.68 19.26
C ASP A 182 9.77 8.79 20.51
N SER A 183 8.58 8.22 20.72
CA SER A 183 8.31 7.34 21.85
C SER A 183 8.98 5.98 21.67
N GLU A 184 9.27 5.34 22.80
CA GLU A 184 9.82 3.99 22.84
C GLU A 184 8.91 3.03 22.05
N ASP A 185 9.50 2.24 21.17
CA ASP A 185 8.82 1.27 20.29
C ASP A 185 7.66 1.87 19.47
N GLU A 186 7.69 3.19 19.21
CA GLU A 186 6.66 3.91 18.45
C GLU A 186 5.26 3.73 19.06
N ALA A 187 5.18 3.70 20.40
CA ALA A 187 3.97 3.40 21.16
C ALA A 187 2.82 4.39 20.86
N LYS A 188 3.13 5.69 20.64
CA LYS A 188 2.13 6.71 20.26
C LYS A 188 1.50 6.37 18.92
N THR A 189 2.30 5.98 17.95
CA THR A 189 1.83 5.59 16.60
C THR A 189 0.97 4.33 16.66
N ARG A 190 1.39 3.32 17.42
CA ARG A 190 0.62 2.09 17.60
C ARG A 190 -0.75 2.38 18.21
N ALA A 191 -0.81 3.15 19.29
CA ALA A 191 -2.06 3.55 19.93
C ALA A 191 -2.94 4.42 19.00
N PHE A 192 -2.34 5.28 18.18
CA PHE A 192 -3.07 6.07 17.17
C PHE A 192 -3.71 5.16 16.12
N LEU A 193 -2.95 4.22 15.56
CA LEU A 193 -3.45 3.27 14.56
C LEU A 193 -4.65 2.47 15.10
N GLU A 194 -4.55 1.92 16.30
CA GLU A 194 -5.62 1.14 16.93
C GLU A 194 -6.92 1.97 17.07
N ARG A 195 -6.79 3.23 17.53
CA ARG A 195 -7.95 4.14 17.60
C ARG A 195 -8.53 4.46 16.22
N ARG A 196 -7.68 4.67 15.19
CA ARG A 196 -8.17 4.95 13.83
C ARG A 196 -8.92 3.76 13.24
N ILE A 197 -8.43 2.56 13.41
CA ILE A 197 -9.12 1.34 12.97
C ILE A 197 -10.45 1.20 13.70
N GLU A 198 -10.50 1.45 15.04
CA GLU A 198 -11.75 1.41 15.81
C GLU A 198 -12.77 2.44 15.30
N ASN A 199 -12.33 3.67 15.06
CA ASN A 199 -13.20 4.74 14.53
C ASN A 199 -13.83 4.36 13.18
N VAL A 200 -13.04 3.75 12.28
CA VAL A 200 -13.54 3.26 10.99
C VAL A 200 -14.59 2.17 11.19
N MET A 201 -14.34 1.22 12.09
CA MET A 201 -15.29 0.14 12.39
C MET A 201 -16.60 0.67 13.00
N GLN A 202 -16.52 1.67 13.88
CA GLN A 202 -17.72 2.31 14.46
C GLN A 202 -18.51 3.06 13.40
N PHE A 203 -17.83 3.80 12.51
CA PHE A 203 -18.48 4.51 11.41
C PHE A 203 -19.22 3.56 10.46
N GLU A 204 -18.61 2.45 10.07
CA GLU A 204 -19.26 1.44 9.22
C GLU A 204 -20.49 0.79 9.90
N LYS A 205 -20.41 0.53 11.22
CA LYS A 205 -21.57 0.03 11.99
C LYS A 205 -22.70 1.06 12.04
N LEU A 206 -22.39 2.34 12.24
CA LEU A 206 -23.39 3.43 12.25
C LEU A 206 -24.03 3.60 10.87
N LYS A 207 -23.23 3.57 9.81
CA LYS A 207 -23.70 3.65 8.43
C LYS A 207 -24.64 2.48 8.11
N ALA A 208 -24.27 1.25 8.47
CA ALA A 208 -25.13 0.07 8.28
C ALA A 208 -26.46 0.20 9.03
N LYS A 209 -26.46 0.71 10.26
CA LYS A 209 -27.69 0.97 11.04
C LYS A 209 -28.54 2.05 10.39
N ALA A 210 -27.94 3.16 9.93
CA ALA A 210 -28.63 4.25 9.26
C ALA A 210 -29.27 3.79 7.94
N THR A 211 -28.56 2.97 7.16
CA THR A 211 -29.06 2.42 5.90
C THR A 211 -30.21 1.43 6.16
N ALA A 212 -30.09 0.58 7.17
CA ALA A 212 -31.18 -0.34 7.58
C ALA A 212 -32.42 0.41 8.09
N TRP A 213 -32.24 1.59 8.70
CA TRP A 213 -33.34 2.43 9.16
C TRP A 213 -33.98 3.20 8.00
N SER A 214 -33.20 3.76 7.07
CA SER A 214 -33.72 4.46 5.89
C SER A 214 -34.37 3.53 4.87
N GLY A 215 -33.90 2.29 4.72
CA GLY A 215 -34.55 1.25 3.90
C GLY A 215 -35.92 0.81 4.40
N LYS A 216 -36.21 1.05 5.69
CA LYS A 216 -37.56 0.89 6.25
C LYS A 216 -38.48 2.08 5.95
N LEU A 217 -37.95 3.23 5.55
CA LEU A 217 -38.70 4.47 5.32
C LEU A 217 -38.84 4.84 3.83
N HIS A 218 -37.90 4.44 2.97
CA HIS A 218 -37.94 4.73 1.53
C HIS A 218 -37.31 3.57 0.77
N GLY A 219 -38.10 2.93 -0.11
CA GLY A 219 -37.62 1.86 -0.96
C GLY A 219 -36.42 2.28 -1.81
N ASP A 220 -35.45 1.43 -1.80
CA ASP A 220 -34.37 1.21 -2.76
C ASP A 220 -33.86 2.39 -3.61
N LYS A 221 -33.02 3.27 -3.01
CA LYS A 221 -31.95 4.01 -3.74
C LYS A 221 -30.88 4.47 -2.76
N ALA A 222 -29.68 3.92 -2.86
CA ALA A 222 -28.54 4.36 -2.08
C ALA A 222 -28.09 5.78 -2.54
N PRO A 223 -27.91 6.76 -1.62
CA PRO A 223 -27.65 8.16 -1.97
C PRO A 223 -26.29 8.46 -2.61
N PHE A 224 -25.44 7.47 -2.85
CA PHE A 224 -24.09 7.64 -3.40
C PHE A 224 -23.80 6.88 -4.70
N GLU A 225 -24.80 6.24 -5.34
CA GLU A 225 -24.57 5.53 -6.62
C GLU A 225 -24.10 6.43 -7.76
N GLY A 226 -24.45 7.72 -7.75
CA GLY A 226 -24.15 8.65 -8.84
C GLY A 226 -22.67 9.05 -8.96
N VAL A 227 -21.94 9.13 -7.86
CA VAL A 227 -20.54 9.60 -7.85
C VAL A 227 -19.59 8.48 -8.29
N TRP A 228 -19.89 7.25 -7.91
CA TRP A 228 -19.02 6.10 -8.16
C TRP A 228 -19.26 5.43 -9.50
N SER A 229 -20.45 5.53 -10.06
CA SER A 229 -20.73 5.11 -11.44
C SER A 229 -19.94 5.94 -12.47
N SER A 230 -19.64 7.20 -12.15
CA SER A 230 -18.79 8.08 -12.97
C SER A 230 -17.31 7.67 -12.94
N LEU A 231 -16.80 7.25 -11.78
CA LEU A 231 -15.42 6.75 -11.64
C LEU A 231 -15.21 5.38 -12.30
N ALA A 232 -16.21 4.51 -12.24
CA ALA A 232 -16.17 3.22 -12.93
C ALA A 232 -16.14 3.38 -14.45
N LYS A 233 -16.86 4.37 -15.01
CA LYS A 233 -16.87 4.68 -16.45
C LYS A 233 -15.54 5.25 -16.97
N MET A 234 -14.73 5.89 -16.13
CA MET A 234 -13.40 6.37 -16.52
C MET A 234 -12.38 5.25 -16.78
N ARG A 235 -12.63 4.03 -16.28
CA ARG A 235 -11.73 2.87 -16.49
C ARG A 235 -11.85 2.21 -17.86
N TYR A 236 -12.95 2.43 -18.58
CA TYR A 236 -13.24 1.78 -19.86
C TYR A 236 -13.12 2.69 -21.09
N ARG A 237 -12.62 3.92 -20.95
CA ARG A 237 -12.33 4.78 -22.09
C ARG A 237 -10.85 4.64 -22.47
N LYS A 238 -10.61 3.77 -23.45
CA LYS A 238 -9.34 3.71 -24.19
C LYS A 238 -9.13 4.98 -25.01
#